data_1ba01136964213a9d7edd753051453cc
#
_entry.id   1ba01136964213a9d7edd753051453cc
#
_cell.length_a   1.000
_cell.length_b   1.000
_cell.length_c   1.000
_cell.angle_alpha   90.00
_cell.angle_beta   90.00
_cell.angle_gamma   90.00
#
_symmetry.space_group_name_H-M   'P 1'
#
loop_
_entity.id
_entity.type
_entity.pdbx_description
1 polymer ?
#
loop_
_entity_poly.entity_id
_entity_poly.type
_entity_poly.pdbx_seq_one_letter_code
_entity_poly.pdbx_strand_id
1 'polypeptide(L)'
;MAARHVVVIGAGAVGAASALAALKEGYRVTILDPGEPGGEQAASYGNGCWLSPMSVIPPAVPGIWKKLPKFLSDPLGPLAIRWSYLPKVAPWLIRYLASGWRWEDVAKTAGALRPLVQDAPRLHKALAEQAGVGHLIERRGLMYIYPSRADFEAERKAWEIRHQVGVRWIELDADELRQREPELDRRYGFGIFVDEGGHCTDPGAYVAALIALAQAEGAKLHRDHATGFRIEAGRLLAVTTGQGEVACDAAVIAAGVHSKPLARAAGDDVPLESERGYHAEISAPEVSPRHGLMPSDGKMSIMRTARGLRCAGQVEIAGIDAAPNWQRAEILKNHLLGCFPGLPRDLPTERVKFWLGHRPSMPDGMPCLGPARASPDVIHAFGHGHTGLVAAARTGEVVGALLAGRSPPIPIAAFDSRRFKAFF
;
A
#
# COMPACT_ATOMS: atom_id res chain seq x y z
N MET A 1 -4.27 -35.00 15.46
CA MET A 1 -2.99 -34.48 14.95
C MET A 1 -2.78 -33.11 15.57
N ALA A 2 -1.55 -32.75 15.97
CA ALA A 2 -1.25 -31.41 16.44
C ALA A 2 -1.51 -30.37 15.33
N ALA A 3 -2.03 -29.19 15.68
CA ALA A 3 -2.25 -28.12 14.71
C ALA A 3 -0.91 -27.71 14.08
N ARG A 4 -0.86 -27.61 12.75
CA ARG A 4 0.32 -27.12 12.03
C ARG A 4 0.65 -25.69 12.46
N HIS A 5 1.92 -25.36 12.49
CA HIS A 5 2.41 -24.07 12.95
C HIS A 5 2.86 -23.20 11.78
N VAL A 6 2.34 -21.99 11.70
CA VAL A 6 2.78 -20.97 10.74
C VAL A 6 3.41 -19.77 11.44
N VAL A 7 4.51 -19.28 10.90
CA VAL A 7 5.15 -18.03 11.31
C VAL A 7 4.82 -16.95 10.28
N VAL A 8 4.15 -15.88 10.71
CA VAL A 8 3.87 -14.69 9.88
C VAL A 8 4.92 -13.62 10.20
N ILE A 9 5.74 -13.26 9.22
CA ILE A 9 6.84 -12.30 9.38
C ILE A 9 6.36 -10.92 8.98
N GLY A 10 6.14 -10.06 9.96
CA GLY A 10 5.60 -8.71 9.85
C GLY A 10 4.20 -8.57 10.44
N ALA A 11 3.97 -7.54 11.27
CA ALA A 11 2.69 -7.17 11.90
C ALA A 11 2.04 -5.94 11.24
N GLY A 12 2.36 -5.64 9.98
CA GLY A 12 1.67 -4.65 9.17
C GLY A 12 0.30 -5.15 8.69
N ALA A 13 -0.42 -4.35 7.89
CA ALA A 13 -1.77 -4.68 7.42
C ALA A 13 -1.85 -6.06 6.72
N VAL A 14 -0.87 -6.38 5.87
CA VAL A 14 -0.82 -7.68 5.16
C VAL A 14 -0.54 -8.83 6.12
N GLY A 15 0.40 -8.65 7.06
CA GLY A 15 0.71 -9.67 8.07
C GLY A 15 -0.46 -9.94 9.00
N ALA A 16 -1.15 -8.89 9.47
CA ALA A 16 -2.34 -9.01 10.31
C ALA A 16 -3.46 -9.80 9.62
N ALA A 17 -3.78 -9.45 8.36
CA ALA A 17 -4.79 -10.16 7.58
C ALA A 17 -4.37 -11.63 7.31
N SER A 18 -3.08 -11.89 7.06
CA SER A 18 -2.54 -13.24 6.85
C SER A 18 -2.60 -14.08 8.13
N ALA A 19 -2.31 -13.48 9.28
CA ALA A 19 -2.37 -14.17 10.57
C ALA A 19 -3.81 -14.60 10.90
N LEU A 20 -4.79 -13.70 10.73
CA LEU A 20 -6.20 -14.02 10.93
C LEU A 20 -6.68 -15.11 9.96
N ALA A 21 -6.27 -15.04 8.69
CA ALA A 21 -6.60 -16.08 7.72
C ALA A 21 -5.98 -17.43 8.10
N ALA A 22 -4.75 -17.48 8.58
CA ALA A 22 -4.11 -18.70 9.05
C ALA A 22 -4.79 -19.30 10.29
N LEU A 23 -5.21 -18.47 11.26
CA LEU A 23 -6.00 -18.91 12.42
C LEU A 23 -7.32 -19.52 11.99
N LYS A 24 -8.02 -18.89 11.04
CA LYS A 24 -9.28 -19.40 10.47
C LYS A 24 -9.11 -20.78 9.81
N GLU A 25 -7.95 -21.07 9.23
CA GLU A 25 -7.62 -22.39 8.65
C GLU A 25 -7.12 -23.38 9.72
N GLY A 26 -7.18 -23.03 11.01
CA GLY A 26 -6.83 -23.91 12.12
C GLY A 26 -5.34 -24.05 12.42
N TYR A 27 -4.52 -23.13 11.91
CA TYR A 27 -3.09 -23.11 12.24
C TYR A 27 -2.83 -22.50 13.62
N ARG A 28 -1.82 -22.99 14.31
CA ARG A 28 -1.17 -22.25 15.37
C ARG A 28 -0.31 -21.15 14.73
N VAL A 29 -0.46 -19.91 15.17
CA VAL A 29 0.18 -18.75 14.55
C VAL A 29 1.18 -18.10 15.50
N THR A 30 2.38 -17.81 14.99
CA THR A 30 3.34 -16.89 15.58
C THR A 30 3.56 -15.73 14.64
N ILE A 31 3.39 -14.50 15.13
CA ILE A 31 3.67 -13.26 14.40
C ILE A 31 5.02 -12.75 14.86
N LEU A 32 5.94 -12.50 13.93
CA LEU A 32 7.26 -11.91 14.20
C LEU A 32 7.29 -10.46 13.71
N ASP A 33 7.49 -9.51 14.61
CA ASP A 33 7.70 -8.10 14.26
C ASP A 33 8.50 -7.40 15.36
N PRO A 34 9.57 -6.67 15.05
CA PRO A 34 10.33 -5.94 16.07
C PRO A 34 9.59 -4.72 16.62
N GLY A 35 8.64 -4.16 15.85
CA GLY A 35 7.93 -2.94 16.18
C GLY A 35 6.54 -3.15 16.78
N GLU A 36 5.92 -2.08 17.25
CA GLU A 36 4.55 -2.11 17.75
C GLU A 36 3.53 -2.30 16.59
N PRO A 37 2.54 -3.20 16.72
CA PRO A 37 1.45 -3.32 15.75
C PRO A 37 0.75 -1.98 15.54
N GLY A 38 0.60 -1.57 14.26
CA GLY A 38 0.01 -0.29 13.92
C GLY A 38 0.86 0.94 14.28
N GLY A 39 2.12 0.76 14.71
CA GLY A 39 3.03 1.84 15.08
C GLY A 39 3.63 2.59 13.88
N GLU A 40 4.28 3.72 14.17
CA GLU A 40 4.80 4.67 13.18
C GLU A 40 5.90 4.10 12.27
N GLN A 41 6.57 3.02 12.68
CA GLN A 41 7.58 2.32 11.89
C GLN A 41 6.98 1.57 10.68
N ALA A 42 5.69 1.27 10.72
CA ALA A 42 5.02 0.52 9.67
C ALA A 42 4.44 1.42 8.58
N ALA A 43 4.63 1.06 7.30
CA ALA A 43 4.06 1.80 6.18
C ALA A 43 2.53 1.93 6.23
N SER A 44 1.84 1.01 6.90
CA SER A 44 0.39 1.05 7.09
C SER A 44 -0.06 2.18 8.02
N TYR A 45 0.76 2.63 8.96
CA TYR A 45 0.39 3.72 9.89
C TYR A 45 0.08 5.03 9.18
N GLY A 46 0.98 5.47 8.33
CA GLY A 46 0.92 6.80 7.71
C GLY A 46 0.51 6.78 6.25
N ASN A 47 -0.17 5.75 5.79
CA ASN A 47 -0.61 5.67 4.41
C ASN A 47 -1.72 6.69 4.09
N GLY A 48 -2.12 6.75 2.82
CA GLY A 48 -3.16 7.65 2.32
C GLY A 48 -4.59 7.30 2.72
N CYS A 49 -4.81 6.32 3.59
CA CYS A 49 -6.10 5.89 4.15
C CYS A 49 -7.11 5.34 3.12
N TRP A 50 -6.85 5.43 1.83
CA TRP A 50 -7.77 5.01 0.79
C TRP A 50 -7.92 3.49 0.72
N LEU A 51 -9.16 3.03 0.66
CA LEU A 51 -9.54 1.68 0.26
C LEU A 51 -10.14 1.77 -1.15
N SER A 52 -9.24 1.90 -2.13
CA SER A 52 -9.58 2.26 -3.50
C SER A 52 -9.67 1.05 -4.41
N PRO A 53 -10.88 0.64 -4.83
CA PRO A 53 -11.07 -0.46 -5.79
C PRO A 53 -10.58 -0.11 -7.21
N MET A 54 -10.25 1.15 -7.46
CA MET A 54 -9.77 1.67 -8.75
C MET A 54 -8.26 1.89 -8.80
N SER A 55 -7.50 1.52 -7.76
CA SER A 55 -6.03 1.60 -7.72
C SER A 55 -5.37 0.47 -8.52
N VAL A 56 -5.68 0.42 -9.82
CA VAL A 56 -5.25 -0.62 -10.75
C VAL A 56 -4.21 -0.17 -11.78
N ILE A 57 -4.04 1.14 -11.94
CA ILE A 57 -3.03 1.68 -12.86
C ILE A 57 -1.67 1.64 -12.18
N PRO A 58 -0.67 0.95 -12.76
CA PRO A 58 0.68 0.93 -12.20
C PRO A 58 1.31 2.33 -12.24
N PRO A 59 2.29 2.62 -11.37
CA PRO A 59 2.94 3.92 -11.35
C PRO A 59 3.68 4.27 -12.65
N ALA A 60 4.23 3.27 -13.35
CA ALA A 60 4.83 3.44 -14.67
C ALA A 60 3.75 3.40 -15.76
N VAL A 61 3.67 4.46 -16.55
CA VAL A 61 2.77 4.56 -17.73
C VAL A 61 3.53 5.08 -18.94
N PRO A 62 3.04 4.86 -20.16
CA PRO A 62 3.70 5.33 -21.38
C PRO A 62 4.02 6.82 -21.34
N GLY A 63 5.24 7.16 -21.73
CA GLY A 63 5.72 8.55 -21.70
C GLY A 63 6.31 9.03 -20.38
N ILE A 64 6.29 8.23 -19.32
CA ILE A 64 6.88 8.60 -18.01
C ILE A 64 8.40 8.88 -18.12
N TRP A 65 9.09 8.21 -19.04
CA TRP A 65 10.52 8.41 -19.31
C TRP A 65 10.85 9.85 -19.72
N LYS A 66 9.91 10.59 -20.36
CA LYS A 66 10.07 12.01 -20.71
C LYS A 66 10.17 12.91 -19.47
N LYS A 67 9.67 12.44 -18.31
CA LYS A 67 9.72 13.15 -17.03
C LYS A 67 10.98 12.82 -16.22
N LEU A 68 11.77 11.83 -16.65
CA LEU A 68 12.96 11.38 -15.92
C LEU A 68 13.97 12.50 -15.66
N PRO A 69 14.30 13.40 -16.62
CA PRO A 69 15.17 14.54 -16.33
C PRO A 69 14.65 15.41 -15.19
N LYS A 70 13.33 15.66 -15.14
CA LYS A 70 12.72 16.42 -14.06
C LYS A 70 12.79 15.68 -12.72
N PHE A 71 12.62 14.36 -12.70
CA PHE A 71 12.72 13.57 -11.47
C PHE A 71 14.15 13.55 -10.89
N LEU A 72 15.14 13.77 -11.72
CA LEU A 72 16.53 13.85 -11.31
C LEU A 72 16.95 15.27 -10.91
N SER A 73 16.39 16.30 -11.56
CA SER A 73 16.78 17.71 -11.36
C SER A 73 15.96 18.41 -10.28
N ASP A 74 14.74 17.95 -9.99
CA ASP A 74 13.84 18.58 -9.02
C ASP A 74 13.71 17.70 -7.75
N PRO A 75 14.51 17.97 -6.71
CA PRO A 75 14.49 17.20 -5.47
C PRO A 75 13.19 17.34 -4.67
N LEU A 76 12.35 18.31 -5.01
CA LEU A 76 11.07 18.60 -4.36
C LEU A 76 9.87 18.25 -5.24
N GLY A 77 10.10 17.76 -6.46
CA GLY A 77 9.06 17.27 -7.35
C GLY A 77 8.26 16.09 -6.76
N PRO A 78 7.10 15.76 -7.33
CA PRO A 78 6.22 14.69 -6.82
C PRO A 78 6.91 13.31 -6.81
N LEU A 79 7.89 13.08 -7.67
CA LEU A 79 8.83 11.96 -7.64
C LEU A 79 10.24 12.52 -7.75
N ALA A 80 11.12 12.14 -6.84
CA ALA A 80 12.53 12.49 -6.86
C ALA A 80 13.42 11.26 -6.61
N ILE A 81 14.58 11.26 -7.24
CA ILE A 81 15.60 10.21 -7.07
C ILE A 81 16.86 10.90 -6.55
N ARG A 82 17.39 10.42 -5.41
CA ARG A 82 18.66 10.96 -4.91
C ARG A 82 19.82 10.51 -5.81
N TRP A 83 20.62 11.46 -6.27
CA TRP A 83 21.75 11.20 -7.16
C TRP A 83 22.72 10.14 -6.61
N SER A 84 23.03 10.21 -5.32
CA SER A 84 23.92 9.24 -4.66
C SER A 84 23.35 7.81 -4.65
N TYR A 85 22.05 7.65 -4.78
CA TYR A 85 21.38 6.34 -4.80
C TYR A 85 21.14 5.80 -6.21
N LEU A 86 21.28 6.66 -7.23
CA LEU A 86 20.99 6.31 -8.62
C LEU A 86 21.71 5.04 -9.12
N PRO A 87 23.01 4.82 -8.86
CA PRO A 87 23.69 3.60 -9.30
C PRO A 87 23.08 2.32 -8.72
N LYS A 88 22.60 2.36 -7.47
CA LYS A 88 21.97 1.21 -6.79
C LYS A 88 20.58 0.91 -7.33
N VAL A 89 19.81 1.95 -7.64
CA VAL A 89 18.41 1.81 -8.09
C VAL A 89 18.27 1.70 -9.60
N ALA A 90 19.31 1.93 -10.38
CA ALA A 90 19.26 1.92 -11.84
C ALA A 90 18.66 0.61 -12.43
N PRO A 91 19.02 -0.61 -11.97
CA PRO A 91 18.40 -1.83 -12.47
C PRO A 91 16.90 -1.90 -12.20
N TRP A 92 16.44 -1.37 -11.06
CA TRP A 92 15.02 -1.26 -10.72
C TRP A 92 14.32 -0.25 -11.63
N LEU A 93 14.92 0.92 -11.85
CA LEU A 93 14.37 1.96 -12.73
C LEU A 93 14.23 1.49 -14.19
N ILE A 94 15.18 0.73 -14.71
CA ILE A 94 15.07 0.13 -16.05
C ILE A 94 13.85 -0.76 -16.14
N ARG A 95 13.63 -1.65 -15.16
CA ARG A 95 12.46 -2.52 -15.10
C ARG A 95 11.15 -1.72 -14.93
N TYR A 96 11.18 -0.68 -14.10
CA TYR A 96 10.07 0.23 -13.88
C TYR A 96 9.64 0.92 -15.19
N LEU A 97 10.59 1.47 -15.94
CA LEU A 97 10.30 2.10 -17.23
C LEU A 97 9.80 1.08 -18.27
N ALA A 98 10.39 -0.13 -18.28
CA ALA A 98 9.98 -1.20 -19.19
C ALA A 98 8.57 -1.69 -18.91
N SER A 99 8.16 -1.79 -17.64
CA SER A 99 6.81 -2.29 -17.26
C SER A 99 5.66 -1.39 -17.71
N GLY A 100 5.92 -0.10 -17.86
CA GLY A 100 4.93 0.89 -18.33
C GLY A 100 5.19 1.39 -19.75
N TRP A 101 5.92 0.64 -20.59
CA TRP A 101 6.32 1.10 -21.90
C TRP A 101 5.15 1.27 -22.87
N ARG A 102 4.17 0.37 -22.81
CA ARG A 102 2.98 0.37 -23.68
C ARG A 102 1.70 0.33 -22.86
N TRP A 103 0.61 0.88 -23.38
CA TRP A 103 -0.70 0.86 -22.74
C TRP A 103 -1.27 -0.56 -22.60
N GLU A 104 -0.90 -1.50 -23.47
CA GLU A 104 -1.27 -2.90 -23.40
C GLU A 104 -0.67 -3.57 -22.14
N ASP A 105 0.56 -3.21 -21.77
CA ASP A 105 1.22 -3.72 -20.56
C ASP A 105 0.55 -3.14 -19.31
N VAL A 106 0.20 -1.84 -19.34
CA VAL A 106 -0.59 -1.19 -18.26
C VAL A 106 -1.96 -1.85 -18.11
N ALA A 107 -2.65 -2.15 -19.22
CA ALA A 107 -3.96 -2.81 -19.17
C ALA A 107 -3.88 -4.24 -18.62
N LYS A 108 -2.84 -5.01 -18.96
CA LYS A 108 -2.59 -6.35 -18.38
C LYS A 108 -2.37 -6.27 -16.87
N THR A 109 -1.54 -5.32 -16.41
CA THR A 109 -1.30 -5.08 -14.98
C THR A 109 -2.60 -4.68 -14.28
N ALA A 110 -3.39 -3.78 -14.87
CA ALA A 110 -4.68 -3.37 -14.32
C ALA A 110 -5.65 -4.55 -14.19
N GLY A 111 -5.71 -5.43 -15.20
CA GLY A 111 -6.51 -6.66 -15.16
C GLY A 111 -6.08 -7.63 -14.05
N ALA A 112 -4.78 -7.76 -13.80
CA ALA A 112 -4.26 -8.57 -12.70
C ALA A 112 -4.55 -7.96 -11.31
N LEU A 113 -4.43 -6.64 -11.18
CA LEU A 113 -4.64 -5.94 -9.90
C LEU A 113 -6.13 -5.82 -9.51
N ARG A 114 -7.05 -5.74 -10.49
CA ARG A 114 -8.47 -5.52 -10.19
C ARG A 114 -9.06 -6.55 -9.23
N PRO A 115 -8.91 -7.88 -9.41
CA PRO A 115 -9.43 -8.86 -8.46
C PRO A 115 -8.85 -8.72 -7.05
N LEU A 116 -7.63 -8.21 -6.93
CA LEU A 116 -6.95 -8.02 -5.65
C LEU A 116 -7.54 -6.85 -4.85
N VAL A 117 -8.05 -5.79 -5.51
CA VAL A 117 -8.45 -4.53 -4.87
C VAL A 117 -9.95 -4.22 -4.94
N GLN A 118 -10.71 -4.85 -5.86
CA GLN A 118 -12.11 -4.47 -6.15
C GLN A 118 -13.05 -4.52 -4.94
N ASP A 119 -12.87 -5.47 -4.02
CA ASP A 119 -13.73 -5.66 -2.85
C ASP A 119 -13.16 -5.01 -1.57
N ALA A 120 -12.09 -4.22 -1.68
CA ALA A 120 -11.33 -3.74 -0.53
C ALA A 120 -12.21 -3.10 0.57
N PRO A 121 -13.12 -2.13 0.28
CA PRO A 121 -13.91 -1.51 1.35
C PRO A 121 -14.82 -2.51 2.08
N ARG A 122 -15.36 -3.48 1.37
CA ARG A 122 -16.22 -4.53 1.96
C ARG A 122 -15.42 -5.50 2.82
N LEU A 123 -14.30 -5.99 2.32
CA LEU A 123 -13.44 -6.95 3.05
C LEU A 123 -12.83 -6.31 4.30
N HIS A 124 -12.33 -5.08 4.19
CA HIS A 124 -11.79 -4.36 5.34
C HIS A 124 -12.87 -4.02 6.37
N LYS A 125 -14.10 -3.69 5.93
CA LYS A 125 -15.22 -3.46 6.84
C LYS A 125 -15.53 -4.72 7.65
N ALA A 126 -15.59 -5.88 7.00
CA ALA A 126 -15.85 -7.15 7.67
C ALA A 126 -14.75 -7.51 8.69
N LEU A 127 -13.46 -7.34 8.34
CA LEU A 127 -12.34 -7.55 9.26
C LEU A 127 -12.38 -6.57 10.45
N ALA A 128 -12.68 -5.29 10.18
CA ALA A 128 -12.80 -4.27 11.23
C ALA A 128 -13.95 -4.54 12.20
N GLU A 129 -15.08 -5.05 11.70
CA GLU A 129 -16.21 -5.46 12.53
C GLU A 129 -15.85 -6.63 13.43
N GLN A 130 -15.16 -7.65 12.91
CA GLN A 130 -14.65 -8.76 13.70
C GLN A 130 -13.71 -8.30 14.83
N ALA A 131 -12.86 -7.28 14.53
CA ALA A 131 -11.94 -6.70 15.50
C ALA A 131 -12.60 -5.63 16.43
N GLY A 132 -13.92 -5.42 16.38
CA GLY A 132 -14.64 -4.43 17.20
C GLY A 132 -14.39 -2.97 16.81
N VAL A 133 -13.75 -2.72 15.67
CA VAL A 133 -13.38 -1.36 15.19
C VAL A 133 -14.02 -1.03 13.84
N GLY A 134 -15.20 -1.57 13.57
CA GLY A 134 -15.94 -1.36 12.32
C GLY A 134 -16.14 0.12 11.96
N HIS A 135 -16.21 1.03 12.94
CA HIS A 135 -16.34 2.47 12.74
C HIS A 135 -15.12 3.11 12.06
N LEU A 136 -13.94 2.45 12.06
CA LEU A 136 -12.75 2.94 11.38
C LEU A 136 -12.82 2.78 9.86
N ILE A 137 -13.74 1.99 9.33
CA ILE A 137 -13.88 1.79 7.87
C ILE A 137 -15.17 2.47 7.41
N GLU A 138 -15.01 3.50 6.61
CA GLU A 138 -16.09 4.26 5.99
C GLU A 138 -16.20 3.94 4.49
N ARG A 139 -17.42 3.75 4.01
CA ARG A 139 -17.75 3.45 2.61
C ARG A 139 -18.56 4.60 2.04
N ARG A 140 -17.91 5.73 1.82
CA ARG A 140 -18.54 6.99 1.33
C ARG A 140 -18.17 7.34 -0.11
N GLY A 141 -17.51 6.43 -0.83
CA GLY A 141 -16.91 6.74 -2.13
C GLY A 141 -15.58 7.50 -2.02
N LEU A 142 -14.95 7.66 -3.17
CA LEU A 142 -13.69 8.39 -3.34
C LEU A 142 -13.80 9.30 -4.54
N MET A 143 -13.07 10.43 -4.54
CA MET A 143 -13.21 11.44 -5.58
C MET A 143 -11.84 11.88 -6.11
N TYR A 144 -11.68 11.83 -7.44
CA TYR A 144 -10.60 12.54 -8.13
C TYR A 144 -11.12 13.92 -8.54
N ILE A 145 -10.35 14.94 -8.27
CA ILE A 145 -10.74 16.33 -8.55
C ILE A 145 -9.74 16.98 -9.49
N TYR A 146 -10.28 17.74 -10.44
CA TYR A 146 -9.54 18.37 -11.55
C TYR A 146 -9.86 19.86 -11.61
N PRO A 147 -8.89 20.72 -11.99
CA PRO A 147 -9.18 22.13 -12.27
C PRO A 147 -10.25 22.28 -13.37
N SER A 148 -10.17 21.44 -14.40
CA SER A 148 -11.12 21.48 -15.50
C SER A 148 -11.37 20.08 -16.10
N ARG A 149 -12.42 19.96 -16.92
CA ARG A 149 -12.66 18.76 -17.73
C ARG A 149 -11.48 18.45 -18.68
N ALA A 150 -10.80 19.45 -19.20
CA ALA A 150 -9.63 19.25 -20.07
C ALA A 150 -8.48 18.53 -19.34
N ASP A 151 -8.28 18.82 -18.04
CA ASP A 151 -7.28 18.14 -17.23
C ASP A 151 -7.62 16.65 -17.00
N PHE A 152 -8.92 16.33 -16.86
CA PHE A 152 -9.39 14.94 -16.84
C PHE A 152 -9.16 14.24 -18.18
N GLU A 153 -9.47 14.89 -19.30
CA GLU A 153 -9.28 14.33 -20.66
C GLU A 153 -7.78 14.00 -20.92
N ALA A 154 -6.86 14.75 -20.33
CA ALA A 154 -5.42 14.44 -20.41
C ALA A 154 -5.05 13.10 -19.75
N GLU A 155 -5.88 12.58 -18.83
CA GLU A 155 -5.73 11.27 -18.17
C GLU A 155 -6.70 10.21 -18.73
N ARG A 156 -7.45 10.53 -19.79
CA ARG A 156 -8.53 9.69 -20.35
C ARG A 156 -8.11 8.24 -20.57
N LYS A 157 -6.90 7.99 -21.10
CA LYS A 157 -6.45 6.63 -21.39
C LYS A 157 -6.36 5.75 -20.13
N ALA A 158 -5.93 6.30 -19.02
CA ALA A 158 -5.90 5.59 -17.74
C ALA A 158 -7.32 5.31 -17.21
N TRP A 159 -8.27 6.22 -17.45
CA TRP A 159 -9.67 6.02 -17.08
C TRP A 159 -10.37 5.01 -17.98
N GLU A 160 -10.07 4.97 -19.29
CA GLU A 160 -10.55 3.92 -20.21
C GLU A 160 -10.11 2.53 -19.73
N ILE A 161 -8.85 2.37 -19.31
CA ILE A 161 -8.35 1.10 -18.76
C ILE A 161 -9.09 0.73 -17.48
N ARG A 162 -9.32 1.69 -16.56
CA ARG A 162 -10.14 1.43 -15.36
C ARG A 162 -11.54 0.95 -15.73
N HIS A 163 -12.16 1.57 -16.74
CA HIS A 163 -13.47 1.15 -17.24
C HIS A 163 -13.46 -0.27 -17.80
N GLN A 164 -12.44 -0.62 -18.60
CA GLN A 164 -12.28 -1.96 -19.18
C GLN A 164 -12.19 -3.05 -18.12
N VAL A 165 -11.59 -2.76 -16.95
CA VAL A 165 -11.52 -3.72 -15.83
C VAL A 165 -12.69 -3.60 -14.85
N GLY A 166 -13.77 -2.91 -15.25
CA GLY A 166 -15.04 -2.88 -14.51
C GLY A 166 -15.15 -1.79 -13.45
N VAL A 167 -14.26 -0.79 -13.41
CA VAL A 167 -14.46 0.41 -12.56
C VAL A 167 -15.56 1.27 -13.16
N ARG A 168 -16.50 1.71 -12.31
CA ARG A 168 -17.56 2.65 -12.65
C ARG A 168 -17.37 3.96 -11.91
N TRP A 169 -17.76 5.07 -12.51
CA TRP A 169 -17.70 6.40 -11.91
C TRP A 169 -18.81 7.30 -12.39
N ILE A 170 -19.01 8.38 -11.67
CA ILE A 170 -19.89 9.48 -12.03
C ILE A 170 -19.02 10.70 -12.28
N GLU A 171 -19.20 11.37 -13.41
CA GLU A 171 -18.61 12.67 -13.69
C GLU A 171 -19.42 13.75 -12.97
N LEU A 172 -18.74 14.67 -12.32
CA LEU A 172 -19.34 15.78 -11.60
C LEU A 172 -18.90 17.10 -12.25
N ASP A 173 -19.85 17.95 -12.56
CA ASP A 173 -19.56 19.33 -12.94
C ASP A 173 -19.19 20.19 -11.70
N ALA A 174 -18.95 21.49 -11.93
CA ALA A 174 -18.52 22.40 -10.88
C ALA A 174 -19.56 22.55 -9.76
N ASP A 175 -20.86 22.56 -10.11
CA ASP A 175 -21.94 22.75 -9.13
C ASP A 175 -22.18 21.46 -8.32
N GLU A 176 -22.19 20.30 -8.98
CA GLU A 176 -22.30 19.00 -8.34
C GLU A 176 -21.10 18.72 -7.40
N LEU A 177 -19.88 19.08 -7.85
CA LEU A 177 -18.68 18.99 -7.03
C LEU A 177 -18.79 19.87 -5.78
N ARG A 178 -19.32 21.10 -5.93
CA ARG A 178 -19.52 22.06 -4.84
C ARG A 178 -20.55 21.58 -3.82
N GLN A 179 -21.63 20.94 -4.29
CA GLN A 179 -22.64 20.37 -3.40
C GLN A 179 -22.06 19.23 -2.56
N ARG A 180 -21.17 18.42 -3.13
CA ARG A 180 -20.53 17.30 -2.41
C ARG A 180 -19.42 17.80 -1.50
N GLU A 181 -18.58 18.75 -1.94
CA GLU A 181 -17.42 19.29 -1.24
C GLU A 181 -17.46 20.82 -1.15
N PRO A 182 -18.31 21.38 -0.27
CA PRO A 182 -18.54 22.83 -0.19
C PRO A 182 -17.31 23.63 0.25
N GLU A 183 -16.40 23.01 1.03
CA GLU A 183 -15.21 23.64 1.56
C GLU A 183 -14.00 23.60 0.60
N LEU A 184 -14.14 22.88 -0.51
CA LEU A 184 -13.08 22.71 -1.51
C LEU A 184 -12.85 24.02 -2.26
N ASP A 185 -11.59 24.34 -2.55
CA ASP A 185 -11.20 25.51 -3.34
C ASP A 185 -11.89 25.51 -4.72
N ARG A 186 -12.38 26.70 -5.14
CA ARG A 186 -13.15 26.87 -6.37
C ARG A 186 -12.35 26.66 -7.65
N ARG A 187 -11.01 26.56 -7.57
CA ARG A 187 -10.17 26.20 -8.72
C ARG A 187 -10.46 24.80 -9.27
N TYR A 188 -11.06 23.90 -8.49
CA TYR A 188 -11.50 22.60 -8.96
C TYR A 188 -12.92 22.71 -9.52
N GLY A 189 -13.03 22.57 -10.84
CA GLY A 189 -14.29 22.70 -11.58
C GLY A 189 -14.81 21.38 -12.17
N PHE A 190 -14.14 20.25 -11.92
CA PHE A 190 -14.57 18.94 -12.42
C PHE A 190 -14.17 17.82 -11.44
N GLY A 191 -15.03 16.82 -11.31
CA GLY A 191 -14.81 15.69 -10.42
C GLY A 191 -15.16 14.34 -11.04
N ILE A 192 -14.47 13.29 -10.57
CA ILE A 192 -14.79 11.89 -10.85
C ILE A 192 -15.07 11.21 -9.52
N PHE A 193 -16.30 10.81 -9.31
CA PHE A 193 -16.74 10.13 -8.09
C PHE A 193 -16.86 8.63 -8.33
N VAL A 194 -16.23 7.83 -7.46
CA VAL A 194 -16.29 6.36 -7.46
C VAL A 194 -16.96 5.89 -6.17
N ASP A 195 -18.22 5.50 -6.29
CA ASP A 195 -19.07 5.11 -5.16
C ASP A 195 -18.59 3.84 -4.45
N GLU A 196 -18.00 2.89 -5.19
CA GLU A 196 -17.42 1.65 -4.62
C GLU A 196 -16.27 1.91 -3.63
N GLY A 197 -15.72 3.13 -3.60
CA GLY A 197 -14.58 3.51 -2.79
C GLY A 197 -14.91 3.63 -1.31
N GLY A 198 -13.86 3.56 -0.49
CA GLY A 198 -13.94 3.76 0.95
C GLY A 198 -12.60 4.17 1.53
N HIS A 199 -12.57 4.33 2.84
CA HIS A 199 -11.33 4.70 3.53
C HIS A 199 -11.28 4.16 4.95
N CYS A 200 -10.06 4.09 5.48
CA CYS A 200 -9.79 3.78 6.88
C CYS A 200 -9.41 5.08 7.61
N THR A 201 -10.19 5.46 8.62
CA THR A 201 -9.98 6.74 9.34
C THR A 201 -8.76 6.72 10.27
N ASP A 202 -8.32 5.54 10.74
CA ASP A 202 -7.06 5.35 11.48
C ASP A 202 -6.44 4.00 11.14
N PRO A 203 -5.57 3.94 10.11
CA PRO A 203 -4.92 2.69 9.71
C PRO A 203 -4.02 2.08 10.79
N GLY A 204 -3.41 2.91 11.65
CA GLY A 204 -2.62 2.42 12.78
C GLY A 204 -3.47 1.67 13.80
N ALA A 205 -4.53 2.30 14.29
CA ALA A 205 -5.47 1.69 15.23
C ALA A 205 -6.16 0.44 14.62
N TYR A 206 -6.50 0.49 13.33
CA TYR A 206 -7.07 -0.65 12.62
C TYR A 206 -6.12 -1.87 12.61
N VAL A 207 -4.85 -1.69 12.24
CA VAL A 207 -3.87 -2.78 12.22
C VAL A 207 -3.61 -3.30 13.63
N ALA A 208 -3.49 -2.42 14.64
CA ALA A 208 -3.34 -2.81 16.03
C ALA A 208 -4.52 -3.67 16.50
N ALA A 209 -5.76 -3.31 16.15
CA ALA A 209 -6.96 -4.07 16.49
C ALA A 209 -6.98 -5.45 15.80
N LEU A 210 -6.55 -5.57 14.55
CA LEU A 210 -6.45 -6.86 13.87
C LEU A 210 -5.42 -7.79 14.54
N ILE A 211 -4.28 -7.26 14.97
CA ILE A 211 -3.28 -8.05 15.70
C ILE A 211 -3.79 -8.44 17.09
N ALA A 212 -4.48 -7.54 17.78
CA ALA A 212 -5.11 -7.85 19.08
C ALA A 212 -6.18 -8.96 18.93
N LEU A 213 -6.98 -8.92 17.87
CA LEU A 213 -7.93 -9.99 17.54
C LEU A 213 -7.18 -11.31 17.29
N ALA A 214 -6.10 -11.31 16.48
CA ALA A 214 -5.32 -12.51 16.23
C ALA A 214 -4.74 -13.09 17.54
N GLN A 215 -4.27 -12.24 18.45
CA GLN A 215 -3.80 -12.68 19.78
C GLN A 215 -4.92 -13.26 20.64
N ALA A 216 -6.11 -12.66 20.63
CA ALA A 216 -7.29 -13.18 21.33
C ALA A 216 -7.73 -14.54 20.78
N GLU A 217 -7.53 -14.78 19.48
CA GLU A 217 -7.77 -16.07 18.81
C GLU A 217 -6.58 -17.07 18.95
N GLY A 218 -5.56 -16.72 19.75
CA GLY A 218 -4.47 -17.62 20.13
C GLY A 218 -3.16 -17.43 19.38
N ALA A 219 -3.01 -16.42 18.54
CA ALA A 219 -1.72 -16.08 17.95
C ALA A 219 -0.74 -15.55 19.02
N LYS A 220 0.55 -15.89 18.88
CA LYS A 220 1.63 -15.33 19.69
C LYS A 220 2.34 -14.23 18.93
N LEU A 221 2.55 -13.07 19.56
CA LEU A 221 3.37 -12.00 19.02
C LEU A 221 4.76 -12.06 19.67
N HIS A 222 5.81 -12.24 18.84
CA HIS A 222 7.20 -12.20 19.23
C HIS A 222 7.85 -10.91 18.75
N ARG A 223 8.48 -10.18 19.67
CA ARG A 223 9.24 -8.95 19.40
C ARG A 223 10.64 -9.30 18.92
N ASP A 224 10.74 -9.73 17.66
CA ASP A 224 12.00 -10.10 17.04
C ASP A 224 11.90 -9.90 15.52
N HIS A 225 13.02 -10.01 14.84
CA HIS A 225 13.11 -9.93 13.39
C HIS A 225 13.60 -11.26 12.78
N ALA A 226 12.96 -11.67 11.70
CA ALA A 226 13.40 -12.82 10.92
C ALA A 226 14.68 -12.48 10.13
N THR A 227 15.65 -13.39 10.16
CA THR A 227 16.93 -13.27 9.44
C THR A 227 17.03 -14.26 8.26
N GLY A 228 16.22 -15.31 8.25
CA GLY A 228 16.23 -16.33 7.21
C GLY A 228 15.37 -17.55 7.54
N PHE A 229 15.72 -18.67 6.92
CA PHE A 229 14.97 -19.92 7.00
C PHE A 229 15.92 -21.10 7.08
N ARG A 230 15.54 -22.12 7.87
CA ARG A 230 16.13 -23.45 7.77
C ARG A 230 15.24 -24.33 6.92
N ILE A 231 15.71 -24.62 5.71
CA ILE A 231 15.01 -25.44 4.70
C ILE A 231 15.88 -26.65 4.40
N GLU A 232 15.31 -27.86 4.52
CA GLU A 232 15.98 -29.12 4.23
C GLU A 232 15.12 -29.95 3.25
N ALA A 233 15.72 -30.46 2.19
CA ALA A 233 15.04 -31.20 1.15
C ALA A 233 13.75 -30.52 0.60
N GLY A 234 13.77 -29.18 0.48
CA GLY A 234 12.65 -28.39 0.00
C GLY A 234 11.53 -28.16 1.04
N ARG A 235 11.71 -28.58 2.29
CA ARG A 235 10.74 -28.38 3.37
C ARG A 235 11.25 -27.36 4.38
N LEU A 236 10.37 -26.48 4.80
CA LEU A 236 10.66 -25.53 5.87
C LEU A 236 10.65 -26.24 7.22
N LEU A 237 11.69 -26.04 8.02
CA LEU A 237 11.81 -26.57 9.38
C LEU A 237 11.73 -25.47 10.42
N ALA A 238 12.27 -24.27 10.14
CA ALA A 238 12.23 -23.15 11.06
C ALA A 238 12.42 -21.81 10.34
N VAL A 239 11.92 -20.74 10.94
CA VAL A 239 12.33 -19.36 10.68
C VAL A 239 13.48 -19.01 11.61
N THR A 240 14.61 -18.54 11.06
CA THR A 240 15.73 -18.03 11.86
C THR A 240 15.48 -16.57 12.24
N THR A 241 15.81 -16.22 13.48
CA THR A 241 15.57 -14.88 14.05
C THR A 241 16.82 -14.36 14.75
N GLY A 242 16.78 -13.12 15.21
CA GLY A 242 17.86 -12.54 16.02
C GLY A 242 18.10 -13.25 17.34
N GLN A 243 17.09 -13.94 17.88
CA GLN A 243 17.15 -14.64 19.19
C GLN A 243 17.20 -16.17 19.06
N GLY A 244 17.29 -16.72 17.86
CA GLY A 244 17.34 -18.17 17.61
C GLY A 244 16.38 -18.64 16.53
N GLU A 245 15.91 -19.87 16.62
CA GLU A 245 15.01 -20.47 15.63
C GLU A 245 13.60 -20.64 16.18
N VAL A 246 12.60 -20.36 15.33
CA VAL A 246 11.19 -20.67 15.57
C VAL A 246 10.80 -21.83 14.66
N ALA A 247 10.71 -23.03 15.21
CA ALA A 247 10.28 -24.21 14.46
C ALA A 247 8.84 -24.06 13.96
N CYS A 248 8.60 -24.34 12.67
CA CYS A 248 7.30 -24.18 12.06
C CYS A 248 7.13 -25.03 10.80
N ASP A 249 5.88 -25.26 10.41
CA ASP A 249 5.51 -26.02 9.20
C ASP A 249 5.32 -25.14 7.97
N ALA A 250 5.10 -23.83 8.16
CA ALA A 250 4.98 -22.85 7.09
C ALA A 250 5.42 -21.46 7.57
N ALA A 251 5.78 -20.59 6.64
CA ALA A 251 6.09 -19.18 6.89
C ALA A 251 5.46 -18.27 5.85
N VAL A 252 5.06 -17.06 6.28
CA VAL A 252 4.54 -16.01 5.40
C VAL A 252 5.44 -14.78 5.48
N ILE A 253 6.03 -14.37 4.37
CA ILE A 253 6.85 -13.17 4.27
C ILE A 253 5.93 -11.96 4.01
N ALA A 254 5.65 -11.17 5.04
CA ALA A 254 4.84 -9.95 5.00
C ALA A 254 5.57 -8.74 5.62
N ALA A 255 6.91 -8.73 5.57
CA ALA A 255 7.79 -7.77 6.24
C ALA A 255 7.95 -6.43 5.50
N GLY A 256 7.03 -6.08 4.61
CA GLY A 256 7.06 -4.81 3.88
C GLY A 256 8.36 -4.62 3.10
N VAL A 257 9.03 -3.49 3.28
CA VAL A 257 10.29 -3.16 2.60
C VAL A 257 11.45 -4.08 3.02
N HIS A 258 11.36 -4.72 4.17
CA HIS A 258 12.36 -5.67 4.69
C HIS A 258 12.18 -7.10 4.15
N SER A 259 11.24 -7.32 3.23
CA SER A 259 11.00 -8.65 2.66
C SER A 259 12.08 -9.12 1.66
N LYS A 260 12.84 -8.20 1.05
CA LYS A 260 13.82 -8.54 0.01
C LYS A 260 14.89 -9.54 0.46
N PRO A 261 15.60 -9.36 1.60
CA PRO A 261 16.56 -10.34 2.07
C PRO A 261 15.92 -11.70 2.42
N LEU A 262 14.70 -11.68 2.95
CA LEU A 262 13.95 -12.91 3.27
C LEU A 262 13.54 -13.66 2.00
N ALA A 263 13.09 -12.95 0.96
CA ALA A 263 12.78 -13.55 -0.33
C ALA A 263 14.01 -14.23 -0.94
N ARG A 264 15.19 -13.57 -0.86
CA ARG A 264 16.46 -14.14 -1.31
C ARG A 264 16.83 -15.39 -0.52
N ALA A 265 16.66 -15.39 0.80
CA ALA A 265 16.87 -16.55 1.65
C ALA A 265 15.91 -17.71 1.33
N ALA A 266 14.72 -17.40 0.79
CA ALA A 266 13.75 -18.36 0.30
C ALA A 266 13.94 -18.73 -1.20
N GLY A 267 15.06 -18.35 -1.82
CA GLY A 267 15.44 -18.72 -3.18
C GLY A 267 14.96 -17.77 -4.29
N ASP A 268 14.39 -16.61 -3.95
CA ASP A 268 13.85 -15.66 -4.92
C ASP A 268 14.55 -14.28 -4.82
N ASP A 269 15.32 -13.92 -5.87
CA ASP A 269 15.91 -12.59 -5.96
C ASP A 269 14.92 -11.64 -6.65
N VAL A 270 14.23 -10.84 -5.84
CA VAL A 270 13.19 -9.92 -6.29
C VAL A 270 13.67 -8.47 -6.27
N PRO A 271 13.29 -7.65 -7.26
CA PRO A 271 13.67 -6.25 -7.35
C PRO A 271 12.75 -5.38 -6.47
N LEU A 272 12.71 -5.65 -5.17
CA LEU A 272 11.97 -4.82 -4.22
C LEU A 272 12.77 -3.57 -3.88
N GLU A 273 12.11 -2.41 -3.92
CA GLU A 273 12.72 -1.11 -3.59
C GLU A 273 11.81 -0.29 -2.67
N SER A 274 12.42 0.61 -1.92
CA SER A 274 11.70 1.56 -1.07
C SER A 274 11.29 2.80 -1.85
N GLU A 275 10.00 2.99 -2.09
CA GLU A 275 9.43 4.29 -2.44
C GLU A 275 9.02 5.02 -1.16
N ARG A 276 9.86 5.95 -0.73
CA ARG A 276 9.60 6.77 0.47
C ARG A 276 8.43 7.70 0.22
N GLY A 277 7.43 7.64 1.08
CA GLY A 277 6.26 8.50 1.04
C GLY A 277 6.16 9.34 2.29
N TYR A 278 5.55 10.51 2.15
CA TYR A 278 5.37 11.45 3.24
C TYR A 278 3.90 11.72 3.49
N HIS A 279 3.56 12.14 4.71
CA HIS A 279 2.30 12.81 4.96
C HIS A 279 2.47 14.03 5.87
N ALA A 280 1.54 14.97 5.73
CA ALA A 280 1.25 16.01 6.68
C ALA A 280 -0.15 15.78 7.25
N GLU A 281 -0.30 15.88 8.57
CA GLU A 281 -1.58 15.72 9.26
C GLU A 281 -1.82 16.94 10.16
N ILE A 282 -2.96 17.62 9.97
CA ILE A 282 -3.37 18.80 10.72
C ILE A 282 -4.41 18.36 11.75
N SER A 283 -4.09 18.52 13.04
CA SER A 283 -5.03 18.20 14.12
C SER A 283 -6.10 19.29 14.26
N ALA A 284 -7.31 18.89 14.69
CA ALA A 284 -8.45 19.76 14.91
C ALA A 284 -8.69 20.77 13.76
N PRO A 285 -8.82 20.29 12.49
CA PRO A 285 -9.01 21.19 11.35
C PRO A 285 -10.38 21.87 11.41
N GLU A 286 -10.43 23.15 11.07
CA GLU A 286 -11.65 23.98 11.03
C GLU A 286 -12.59 23.50 9.92
N VAL A 287 -12.02 22.99 8.81
CA VAL A 287 -12.75 22.44 7.69
C VAL A 287 -12.10 21.12 7.24
N SER A 288 -12.87 20.25 6.64
CA SER A 288 -12.36 18.99 6.10
C SER A 288 -13.25 18.45 4.97
N PRO A 289 -12.73 17.63 4.07
CA PRO A 289 -13.54 17.01 3.02
C PRO A 289 -14.56 16.03 3.61
N ARG A 290 -15.65 15.84 2.90
CA ARG A 290 -16.67 14.82 3.18
C ARG A 290 -16.30 13.46 2.63
N HIS A 291 -15.50 13.45 1.55
CA HIS A 291 -15.00 12.25 0.87
C HIS A 291 -13.47 12.25 0.85
N GLY A 292 -12.88 11.11 0.52
CA GLY A 292 -11.46 11.07 0.18
C GLY A 292 -11.19 11.71 -1.17
N LEU A 293 -10.27 12.67 -1.21
CA LEU A 293 -9.97 13.44 -2.41
C LEU A 293 -8.58 13.12 -2.97
N MET A 294 -8.47 13.16 -4.31
CA MET A 294 -7.21 13.07 -5.06
C MET A 294 -7.14 14.23 -6.06
N PRO A 295 -6.55 15.36 -5.68
CA PRO A 295 -6.28 16.44 -6.63
C PRO A 295 -5.32 16.01 -7.73
N SER A 296 -5.67 16.25 -8.98
CA SER A 296 -4.86 15.86 -10.14
C SER A 296 -3.57 16.68 -10.26
N ASP A 297 -3.58 17.90 -9.79
CA ASP A 297 -2.44 18.84 -9.77
C ASP A 297 -1.40 18.49 -8.67
N GLY A 298 -1.82 17.86 -7.56
CA GLY A 298 -0.95 17.45 -6.46
C GLY A 298 -0.62 15.96 -6.42
N LYS A 299 -1.45 15.11 -7.01
CA LYS A 299 -1.35 13.64 -7.00
C LYS A 299 -1.09 13.08 -5.60
N MET A 300 -1.85 13.55 -4.64
CA MET A 300 -1.81 13.16 -3.24
C MET A 300 -3.20 12.82 -2.73
N SER A 301 -3.30 11.92 -1.76
CA SER A 301 -4.57 11.64 -1.10
C SER A 301 -4.83 12.65 0.01
N ILE A 302 -6.02 13.23 0.04
CA ILE A 302 -6.50 14.06 1.14
C ILE A 302 -7.65 13.32 1.82
N MET A 303 -7.57 13.20 3.13
CA MET A 303 -8.52 12.40 3.90
C MET A 303 -8.72 12.97 5.30
N ARG A 304 -9.99 13.01 5.73
CA ARG A 304 -10.29 13.17 7.15
C ARG A 304 -9.96 11.87 7.88
N THR A 305 -9.16 11.98 8.94
CA THR A 305 -8.78 10.86 9.81
C THR A 305 -9.36 11.06 11.22
N ALA A 306 -9.26 10.04 12.06
CA ALA A 306 -9.62 10.17 13.47
C ALA A 306 -8.74 11.19 14.22
N ARG A 307 -7.55 11.51 13.70
CA ARG A 307 -6.59 12.45 14.29
C ARG A 307 -6.68 13.86 13.70
N GLY A 308 -7.36 14.03 12.55
CA GLY A 308 -7.44 15.32 11.88
C GLY A 308 -7.59 15.22 10.38
N LEU A 309 -6.91 16.07 9.66
CA LEU A 309 -6.91 16.15 8.21
C LEU A 309 -5.54 15.74 7.67
N ARG A 310 -5.45 14.63 6.95
CA ARG A 310 -4.20 14.09 6.40
C ARG A 310 -4.10 14.34 4.91
N CYS A 311 -2.93 14.78 4.49
CA CYS A 311 -2.50 14.80 3.10
C CYS A 311 -1.29 13.89 2.94
N ALA A 312 -1.39 12.82 2.17
CA ALA A 312 -0.33 11.85 1.95
C ALA A 312 0.02 11.72 0.47
N GLY A 313 1.31 11.72 0.17
CA GLY A 313 1.77 11.68 -1.22
C GLY A 313 3.28 11.64 -1.33
N GLN A 314 3.77 12.21 -2.42
CA GLN A 314 5.19 12.28 -2.73
C GLN A 314 5.86 10.91 -2.89
N VAL A 315 6.87 10.83 -3.71
CA VAL A 315 7.74 9.67 -3.86
C VAL A 315 9.20 10.13 -3.85
N GLU A 316 9.98 9.58 -2.95
CA GLU A 316 11.43 9.77 -2.94
C GLU A 316 12.11 8.40 -2.98
N ILE A 317 13.02 8.20 -3.94
CA ILE A 317 13.84 7.00 -4.06
C ILE A 317 15.24 7.33 -3.54
N ALA A 318 15.57 6.81 -2.35
CA ALA A 318 16.79 7.13 -1.64
C ALA A 318 17.31 5.96 -0.77
N GLY A 319 16.68 4.78 -0.90
CA GLY A 319 16.90 3.66 0.03
C GLY A 319 16.22 3.87 1.38
N ILE A 320 16.41 2.92 2.29
CA ILE A 320 15.75 2.93 3.61
C ILE A 320 16.50 3.77 4.65
N ASP A 321 17.82 3.86 4.55
CA ASP A 321 18.69 4.45 5.60
C ASP A 321 18.90 5.97 5.45
N ALA A 322 18.47 6.55 4.34
CA ALA A 322 18.69 7.97 4.07
C ALA A 322 17.88 8.86 5.02
N ALA A 323 18.47 9.96 5.50
CA ALA A 323 17.77 10.93 6.33
C ALA A 323 16.49 11.47 5.65
N PRO A 324 15.40 11.73 6.39
CA PRO A 324 14.18 12.32 5.85
C PRO A 324 14.42 13.68 5.20
N ASN A 325 13.69 13.97 4.12
CA ASN A 325 13.58 15.31 3.55
C ASN A 325 12.22 15.91 3.94
N TRP A 326 12.12 16.57 5.10
CA TRP A 326 10.88 17.10 5.62
C TRP A 326 10.26 18.22 4.78
N GLN A 327 11.03 18.88 3.90
CA GLN A 327 10.49 19.85 2.94
C GLN A 327 9.41 19.23 2.05
N ARG A 328 9.49 17.91 1.81
CA ARG A 328 8.47 17.17 1.04
C ARG A 328 7.14 17.08 1.78
N ALA A 329 7.16 16.97 3.09
CA ALA A 329 5.95 17.02 3.93
C ALA A 329 5.39 18.45 4.02
N GLU A 330 6.26 19.46 4.06
CA GLU A 330 5.85 20.88 3.96
C GLU A 330 5.10 21.19 2.65
N ILE A 331 5.55 20.63 1.52
CA ILE A 331 4.86 20.77 0.24
C ILE A 331 3.43 20.19 0.32
N LEU A 332 3.27 19.03 0.95
CA LEU A 332 1.95 18.41 1.14
C LEU A 332 1.05 19.27 2.01
N LYS A 333 1.58 19.82 3.12
CA LYS A 333 0.86 20.76 3.97
C LYS A 333 0.40 21.99 3.19
N ASN A 334 1.32 22.63 2.45
CA ASN A 334 1.01 23.85 1.70
C ASN A 334 -0.03 23.60 0.60
N HIS A 335 0.05 22.46 -0.07
CA HIS A 335 -0.94 22.08 -1.06
C HIS A 335 -2.32 21.81 -0.42
N LEU A 336 -2.33 21.13 0.73
CA LEU A 336 -3.54 20.90 1.53
C LEU A 336 -4.24 22.21 1.90
N LEU A 337 -3.47 23.19 2.42
CA LEU A 337 -3.97 24.54 2.71
C LEU A 337 -4.50 25.25 1.46
N GLY A 338 -3.89 24.98 0.30
CA GLY A 338 -4.38 25.48 -0.99
C GLY A 338 -5.70 24.84 -1.45
N CYS A 339 -5.96 23.58 -1.08
CA CYS A 339 -7.21 22.91 -1.41
C CYS A 339 -8.38 23.34 -0.53
N PHE A 340 -8.12 23.83 0.68
CA PHE A 340 -9.14 24.23 1.66
C PHE A 340 -8.89 25.64 2.18
N PRO A 341 -9.42 26.69 1.52
CA PRO A 341 -9.22 28.07 1.92
C PRO A 341 -9.73 28.41 3.33
N GLY A 342 -10.64 27.62 3.89
CA GLY A 342 -11.14 27.77 5.26
C GLY A 342 -10.16 27.31 6.35
N LEU A 343 -9.00 26.73 5.99
CA LEU A 343 -7.94 26.42 6.95
C LEU A 343 -7.07 27.66 7.23
N PRO A 344 -6.65 27.89 8.48
CA PRO A 344 -5.70 28.95 8.80
C PRO A 344 -4.38 28.80 8.05
N ARG A 345 -3.84 29.90 7.54
CA ARG A 345 -2.53 29.89 6.84
C ARG A 345 -1.38 29.72 7.83
N ASP A 346 -1.52 30.34 9.00
CA ASP A 346 -0.52 30.29 10.08
C ASP A 346 -0.93 29.24 11.12
N LEU A 347 -0.62 27.99 10.83
CA LEU A 347 -0.89 26.89 11.74
C LEU A 347 0.23 26.77 12.78
N PRO A 348 -0.09 26.70 14.07
CA PRO A 348 0.88 26.35 15.11
C PRO A 348 1.57 25.02 14.81
N THR A 349 2.88 24.93 15.06
CA THR A 349 3.68 23.75 14.73
C THR A 349 3.16 22.47 15.40
N GLU A 350 2.64 22.59 16.62
CA GLU A 350 2.05 21.49 17.39
C GLU A 350 0.77 20.90 16.77
N ARG A 351 0.12 21.64 15.89
CA ARG A 351 -1.04 21.16 15.13
C ARG A 351 -0.66 20.39 13.87
N VAL A 352 0.60 20.39 13.48
CA VAL A 352 1.06 19.76 12.24
C VAL A 352 2.00 18.62 12.54
N LYS A 353 1.62 17.41 12.22
CA LYS A 353 2.48 16.23 12.32
C LYS A 353 2.95 15.80 10.94
N PHE A 354 4.25 15.62 10.78
CA PHE A 354 4.86 15.02 9.61
C PHE A 354 5.25 13.58 9.87
N TRP A 355 5.17 12.76 8.83
CA TRP A 355 5.58 11.38 8.89
C TRP A 355 6.19 10.94 7.56
N LEU A 356 7.09 9.97 7.65
CA LEU A 356 7.70 9.29 6.51
C LEU A 356 7.56 7.79 6.67
N GLY A 357 7.25 7.09 5.57
CA GLY A 357 7.26 5.64 5.52
C GLY A 357 7.76 5.09 4.20
N HIS A 358 8.03 3.78 4.21
CA HIS A 358 8.65 3.05 3.11
C HIS A 358 7.62 2.15 2.43
N ARG A 359 7.15 2.53 1.23
CA ARG A 359 6.31 1.67 0.40
C ARG A 359 7.18 0.57 -0.20
N PRO A 360 6.85 -0.72 0.03
CA PRO A 360 7.59 -1.83 -0.55
C PRO A 360 7.19 -2.00 -2.02
N SER A 361 7.94 -1.41 -2.94
CA SER A 361 7.51 -1.27 -4.34
C SER A 361 8.25 -2.22 -5.26
N MET A 362 7.47 -2.96 -6.05
CA MET A 362 7.97 -3.73 -7.18
C MET A 362 7.95 -2.85 -8.43
N PRO A 363 8.89 -3.02 -9.38
CA PRO A 363 9.00 -2.13 -10.53
C PRO A 363 7.80 -2.18 -11.48
N ASP A 364 7.05 -3.27 -11.49
CA ASP A 364 5.83 -3.46 -12.29
C ASP A 364 4.54 -3.08 -11.55
N GLY A 365 4.66 -2.61 -10.29
CA GLY A 365 3.52 -2.21 -9.45
C GLY A 365 2.68 -3.36 -8.89
N MET A 366 3.06 -4.61 -9.13
CA MET A 366 2.34 -5.80 -8.64
C MET A 366 3.07 -6.45 -7.46
N PRO A 367 2.38 -6.92 -6.41
CA PRO A 367 3.01 -7.62 -5.29
C PRO A 367 3.60 -8.98 -5.72
N CYS A 368 4.39 -9.59 -4.82
CA CYS A 368 4.74 -11.01 -4.87
C CYS A 368 3.78 -11.78 -3.96
N LEU A 369 2.98 -12.67 -4.57
CA LEU A 369 2.03 -13.55 -3.87
C LEU A 369 2.22 -14.98 -4.39
N GLY A 370 2.49 -15.92 -3.49
CA GLY A 370 2.62 -17.34 -3.84
C GLY A 370 3.81 -18.02 -3.18
N PRO A 371 4.02 -19.31 -3.44
CA PRO A 371 5.08 -20.08 -2.82
C PRO A 371 6.47 -19.65 -3.32
N ALA A 372 7.44 -19.68 -2.41
CA ALA A 372 8.83 -19.42 -2.70
C ALA A 372 9.49 -20.60 -3.45
N ARG A 373 10.60 -20.31 -4.14
CA ARG A 373 11.32 -21.30 -4.96
C ARG A 373 12.00 -22.38 -4.13
N ALA A 374 12.62 -22.02 -2.99
CA ALA A 374 13.35 -22.98 -2.17
C ALA A 374 12.43 -23.92 -1.38
N SER A 375 11.20 -23.48 -1.06
CA SER A 375 10.21 -24.30 -0.37
C SER A 375 8.79 -23.79 -0.63
N PRO A 376 7.84 -24.67 -0.99
CA PRO A 376 6.43 -24.28 -1.10
C PRO A 376 5.80 -23.94 0.26
N ASP A 377 6.45 -24.28 1.37
CA ASP A 377 6.00 -23.97 2.72
C ASP A 377 6.28 -22.49 3.10
N VAL A 378 7.08 -21.77 2.30
CA VAL A 378 7.31 -20.32 2.46
C VAL A 378 6.47 -19.57 1.44
N ILE A 379 5.58 -18.69 1.91
CA ILE A 379 4.65 -17.93 1.08
C ILE A 379 5.07 -16.46 1.03
N HIS A 380 5.23 -15.92 -0.15
CA HIS A 380 5.40 -14.49 -0.39
C HIS A 380 4.06 -13.76 -0.27
N ALA A 381 4.02 -12.67 0.49
CA ALA A 381 2.88 -11.76 0.64
C ALA A 381 3.39 -10.33 0.86
N PHE A 382 4.16 -9.78 -0.09
CA PHE A 382 4.82 -8.48 0.03
C PHE A 382 4.92 -7.75 -1.31
N GLY A 383 5.45 -6.52 -1.28
CA GLY A 383 5.72 -5.77 -2.50
C GLY A 383 4.51 -5.00 -3.05
N HIS A 384 3.52 -4.71 -2.23
CA HIS A 384 2.25 -4.10 -2.63
C HIS A 384 2.36 -2.60 -2.99
N GLY A 385 3.52 -1.97 -2.81
CA GLY A 385 3.73 -0.57 -3.15
C GLY A 385 2.67 0.37 -2.56
N HIS A 386 1.96 1.09 -3.41
CA HIS A 386 0.90 2.03 -3.01
C HIS A 386 -0.40 1.35 -2.57
N THR A 387 -0.60 0.06 -2.86
CA THR A 387 -1.86 -0.66 -2.61
C THR A 387 -1.83 -1.57 -1.39
N GLY A 388 -0.80 -1.47 -0.55
CA GLY A 388 -0.58 -2.40 0.57
C GLY A 388 -1.76 -2.49 1.55
N LEU A 389 -2.33 -1.36 1.97
CA LEU A 389 -3.54 -1.38 2.80
C LEU A 389 -4.74 -1.91 2.00
N VAL A 390 -4.96 -1.39 0.80
CA VAL A 390 -6.11 -1.77 -0.06
C VAL A 390 -6.18 -3.27 -0.29
N ALA A 391 -5.05 -3.88 -0.63
CA ALA A 391 -4.94 -5.28 -0.98
C ALA A 391 -4.85 -6.24 0.23
N ALA A 392 -4.62 -5.73 1.45
CA ALA A 392 -4.25 -6.55 2.60
C ALA A 392 -5.29 -7.64 2.92
N ALA A 393 -6.57 -7.30 2.94
CA ALA A 393 -7.63 -8.25 3.27
C ALA A 393 -7.71 -9.40 2.24
N ARG A 394 -7.68 -9.08 0.95
CA ARG A 394 -7.69 -10.09 -0.12
C ARG A 394 -6.39 -10.91 -0.13
N THR A 395 -5.25 -10.28 0.16
CA THR A 395 -3.98 -11.00 0.32
C THR A 395 -4.06 -12.01 1.46
N GLY A 396 -4.69 -11.66 2.59
CA GLY A 396 -4.95 -12.61 3.67
C GLY A 396 -5.76 -13.83 3.21
N GLU A 397 -6.84 -13.62 2.45
CA GLU A 397 -7.62 -14.73 1.88
C GLU A 397 -6.80 -15.61 0.92
N VAL A 398 -5.93 -15.01 0.11
CA VAL A 398 -4.99 -15.74 -0.77
C VAL A 398 -4.03 -16.59 0.06
N VAL A 399 -3.42 -16.01 1.09
CA VAL A 399 -2.50 -16.72 2.00
C VAL A 399 -3.21 -17.87 2.71
N GLY A 400 -4.41 -17.66 3.25
CA GLY A 400 -5.20 -18.71 3.88
C GLY A 400 -5.50 -19.88 2.94
N ALA A 401 -5.89 -19.58 1.70
CA ALA A 401 -6.15 -20.61 0.70
C ALA A 401 -4.88 -21.42 0.35
N LEU A 402 -3.74 -20.75 0.17
CA LEU A 402 -2.44 -21.40 -0.09
C LEU A 402 -2.01 -22.30 1.07
N LEU A 403 -2.11 -21.82 2.31
CA LEU A 403 -1.80 -22.59 3.53
C LEU A 403 -2.68 -23.87 3.60
N ALA A 404 -3.94 -23.74 3.27
CA ALA A 404 -4.89 -24.87 3.27
C ALA A 404 -4.76 -25.79 2.04
N GLY A 405 -3.84 -25.53 1.10
CA GLY A 405 -3.69 -26.29 -0.13
C GLY A 405 -4.87 -26.13 -1.10
N ARG A 406 -5.65 -25.06 -0.98
CA ARG A 406 -6.79 -24.75 -1.84
C ARG A 406 -6.43 -23.72 -2.92
N SER A 407 -7.20 -23.71 -4.01
CA SER A 407 -7.07 -22.65 -5.01
C SER A 407 -7.39 -21.28 -4.40
N PRO A 408 -6.54 -20.25 -4.63
CA PRO A 408 -6.80 -18.88 -4.18
C PRO A 408 -8.11 -18.31 -4.77
N PRO A 409 -8.77 -17.38 -4.07
CA PRO A 409 -10.05 -16.78 -4.51
C PRO A 409 -9.90 -15.87 -5.75
N ILE A 410 -8.66 -15.57 -6.15
CA ILE A 410 -8.31 -14.79 -7.34
C ILE A 410 -7.15 -15.46 -8.08
N PRO A 411 -6.98 -15.23 -9.40
CA PRO A 411 -5.79 -15.66 -10.12
C PRO A 411 -4.53 -14.99 -9.59
N ILE A 412 -3.51 -15.78 -9.20
CA ILE A 412 -2.26 -15.25 -8.62
C ILE A 412 -1.04 -15.43 -9.53
N ALA A 413 -1.18 -16.05 -10.71
CA ALA A 413 -0.05 -16.33 -11.61
C ALA A 413 0.75 -15.07 -12.00
N ALA A 414 0.07 -13.93 -12.15
CA ALA A 414 0.72 -12.65 -12.46
C ALA A 414 1.58 -12.11 -11.28
N PHE A 415 1.35 -12.59 -10.06
CA PHE A 415 2.04 -12.14 -8.85
C PHE A 415 3.21 -13.06 -8.45
N ASP A 416 3.48 -14.12 -9.22
CA ASP A 416 4.59 -15.03 -8.97
C ASP A 416 5.93 -14.28 -8.97
N SER A 417 6.79 -14.52 -7.98
CA SER A 417 8.14 -13.93 -7.88
C SER A 417 9.01 -14.25 -9.08
N ARG A 418 8.80 -15.43 -9.71
CA ARG A 418 9.54 -15.93 -10.89
C ARG A 418 9.31 -15.11 -12.16
N ARG A 419 8.35 -14.18 -12.18
CA ARG A 419 8.18 -13.23 -13.29
C ARG A 419 9.38 -12.29 -13.46
N PHE A 420 10.15 -12.11 -12.39
CA PHE A 420 11.43 -11.39 -12.44
C PHE A 420 12.56 -12.35 -12.79
N LYS A 421 12.76 -12.61 -14.08
CA LYS A 421 13.92 -13.37 -14.54
C LYS A 421 15.19 -12.57 -14.26
N ALA A 422 16.29 -13.27 -13.91
CA ALA A 422 17.60 -12.63 -13.83
C ALA A 422 17.90 -11.92 -15.18
N PHE A 423 18.44 -10.71 -15.12
CA PHE A 423 18.81 -9.98 -16.33
C PHE A 423 20.11 -10.50 -16.94
N PHE A 424 20.81 -11.40 -16.21
CA PHE A 424 22.07 -12.01 -16.65
C PHE A 424 22.18 -13.45 -16.11
#